data_937f23b0d2ae4efeb78be6a130740c50
#
_entry.id   937f23b0d2ae4efeb78be6a130740c50
#
_cell.length_a   1.000
_cell.length_b   1.000
_cell.length_c   1.000
_cell.angle_alpha   90.00
_cell.angle_beta   90.00
_cell.angle_gamma   90.00
#
_symmetry.space_group_name_H-M   'P 1'
#
loop_
_entity.id
_entity.type
_entity.pdbx_description
1 polymer ?
#
loop_
_entity_poly.entity_id
_entity_poly.type
_entity_poly.pdbx_seq_one_letter_code
_entity_poly.pdbx_strand_id
1 'polypeptide(L)'
;MNTELSTRATELNAVTTFLNLATDPQANQDTNAHTTQPGPLAGLTFAVKDVIDVAGVPTSMGSNVTVPGTQPATTSAPLVTQLTELGAVAVAKTNCQEFSHGILGDASAFGRVVNPVDPALCTGGSSSGSAALVGAGVVDFALGTDTAGSVRVPAACCHVTGFKPTFGALPIDGIFPLSPTFDTAGLFAREPELVARVFSALTGQEAPPAPDHPRIGFVDARGTIRAVTGKLPDAHDLTTSGEELFTRAAHIYDVVRKFESAQVHRDLMNTQAHAYQPQVLAKFEDALHVNEEEYQQGLAQVRDLQEEAAEVFASVDFIVTPAVDGPLATWEQADSDPGVRGAYMHYSQPFNVVGWPAVVGPWHTTDSAGYPQSIQVVAHPGKDAELLSFATALAGSGN
;
A
#
# COMPACT_ATOMS: atom_id res chain seq x y z
N MET A 1 20.03 -8.09 -11.10
CA MET A 1 19.24 -7.22 -12.03
C MET A 1 20.14 -6.90 -13.21
N ASN A 2 19.65 -6.97 -14.46
CA ASN A 2 20.46 -6.64 -15.62
C ASN A 2 20.61 -5.12 -15.78
N THR A 3 21.56 -4.66 -16.63
CA THR A 3 21.88 -3.24 -16.80
C THR A 3 20.69 -2.42 -17.30
N GLU A 4 19.86 -2.97 -18.18
CA GLU A 4 18.68 -2.29 -18.74
C GLU A 4 17.62 -2.00 -17.66
N LEU A 5 17.30 -3.00 -16.83
CA LEU A 5 16.35 -2.84 -15.72
C LEU A 5 16.87 -1.85 -14.67
N SER A 6 18.19 -1.84 -14.39
CA SER A 6 18.79 -0.86 -13.49
C SER A 6 18.70 0.57 -14.04
N THR A 7 18.92 0.74 -15.34
CA THR A 7 18.77 2.04 -16.01
C THR A 7 17.34 2.54 -15.91
N ARG A 8 16.36 1.71 -16.24
CA ARG A 8 14.92 2.04 -16.15
C ARG A 8 14.50 2.41 -14.74
N ALA A 9 14.97 1.69 -13.73
CA ALA A 9 14.69 2.00 -12.32
C ALA A 9 15.23 3.37 -11.90
N THR A 10 16.41 3.74 -12.42
CA THR A 10 17.05 5.04 -12.17
C THR A 10 16.31 6.17 -12.90
N GLU A 11 15.91 5.98 -14.16
CA GLU A 11 15.12 6.95 -14.93
C GLU A 11 13.77 7.26 -14.26
N LEU A 12 13.16 6.27 -13.62
CA LEU A 12 11.93 6.45 -12.83
C LEU A 12 12.15 7.15 -11.49
N ASN A 13 13.40 7.37 -11.05
CA ASN A 13 13.72 7.82 -9.71
C ASN A 13 13.06 6.96 -8.60
N ALA A 14 12.90 5.66 -8.89
CA ALA A 14 12.12 4.74 -8.05
C ALA A 14 12.96 3.99 -7.02
N VAL A 15 14.29 4.09 -7.06
CA VAL A 15 15.23 3.36 -6.21
C VAL A 15 16.06 4.31 -5.37
N THR A 16 16.18 4.03 -4.08
CA THR A 16 17.12 4.69 -3.15
C THR A 16 18.42 3.91 -3.03
N THR A 17 18.35 2.58 -3.06
CA THR A 17 19.53 1.71 -2.95
C THR A 17 19.31 0.42 -3.74
N PHE A 18 20.26 0.07 -4.63
CA PHE A 18 20.29 -1.25 -5.24
C PHE A 18 20.91 -2.26 -4.28
N LEU A 19 20.26 -3.42 -4.14
CA LEU A 19 20.71 -4.50 -3.27
C LEU A 19 21.57 -5.48 -4.08
N ASN A 20 22.87 -5.54 -3.80
CA ASN A 20 23.81 -6.47 -4.43
C ASN A 20 23.93 -7.76 -3.62
N LEU A 21 22.84 -8.51 -3.46
CA LEU A 21 22.85 -9.77 -2.70
C LEU A 21 23.68 -10.89 -3.37
N ALA A 22 24.17 -10.67 -4.61
CA ALA A 22 24.99 -11.66 -5.33
C ALA A 22 26.49 -11.61 -5.00
N THR A 23 27.00 -10.63 -4.24
CA THR A 23 28.44 -10.42 -4.01
C THR A 23 28.90 -10.46 -2.55
N ASP A 24 27.99 -10.57 -1.58
CA ASP A 24 28.38 -10.78 -0.18
C ASP A 24 28.32 -12.26 0.19
N PRO A 25 29.48 -12.94 0.29
CA PRO A 25 29.53 -14.35 0.72
C PRO A 25 29.04 -14.56 2.16
N GLN A 26 28.98 -13.50 3.00
CA GLN A 26 28.50 -13.60 4.37
C GLN A 26 26.98 -13.49 4.46
N ALA A 27 26.33 -12.67 3.62
CA ALA A 27 24.87 -12.63 3.54
C ALA A 27 24.27 -13.97 3.02
N ASN A 28 25.05 -14.73 2.24
CA ASN A 28 24.68 -16.07 1.76
C ASN A 28 24.99 -17.21 2.74
N GLN A 29 25.76 -17.00 3.79
CA GLN A 29 26.10 -18.08 4.72
C GLN A 29 25.00 -18.38 5.73
N ASP A 30 24.16 -17.40 6.07
CA ASP A 30 23.02 -17.62 6.96
C ASP A 30 21.78 -18.20 6.22
N THR A 31 21.74 -18.14 4.87
CA THR A 31 20.63 -18.67 4.05
C THR A 31 20.88 -20.09 3.48
N ASN A 32 22.06 -20.68 3.69
CA ASN A 32 22.42 -22.03 3.20
C ASN A 32 22.09 -23.16 4.18
N ALA A 33 20.96 -23.10 4.87
CA ALA A 33 20.45 -24.23 5.65
C ALA A 33 19.38 -25.01 4.86
N HIS A 34 19.83 -26.00 4.09
CA HIS A 34 19.10 -27.25 3.83
C HIS A 34 17.68 -27.20 3.20
N THR A 35 17.50 -26.58 2.03
CA THR A 35 16.40 -27.06 1.16
C THR A 35 16.93 -27.48 -0.20
N THR A 36 16.87 -28.77 -0.48
CA THR A 36 17.24 -29.39 -1.76
C THR A 36 16.24 -29.14 -2.88
N GLN A 37 15.18 -28.35 -2.62
CA GLN A 37 14.15 -27.95 -3.58
C GLN A 37 14.04 -26.43 -3.62
N PRO A 38 13.84 -25.82 -4.81
CA PRO A 38 13.57 -24.38 -4.90
C PRO A 38 12.28 -24.04 -4.15
N GLY A 39 12.32 -22.97 -3.36
CA GLY A 39 11.14 -22.48 -2.62
C GLY A 39 10.00 -22.04 -3.55
N PRO A 40 8.77 -21.82 -3.01
CA PRO A 40 7.59 -21.48 -3.80
C PRO A 40 7.71 -20.15 -4.56
N LEU A 41 8.65 -19.28 -4.15
CA LEU A 41 8.92 -17.99 -4.80
C LEU A 41 10.28 -17.96 -5.53
N ALA A 42 10.91 -19.12 -5.74
CA ALA A 42 12.22 -19.18 -6.41
C ALA A 42 12.18 -18.57 -7.81
N GLY A 43 13.19 -17.74 -8.10
CA GLY A 43 13.35 -17.04 -9.37
C GLY A 43 12.59 -15.72 -9.46
N LEU A 44 11.75 -15.37 -8.48
CA LEU A 44 11.09 -14.08 -8.43
C LEU A 44 12.00 -13.02 -7.80
N THR A 45 11.94 -11.80 -8.35
CA THR A 45 12.61 -10.61 -7.83
C THR A 45 11.63 -9.69 -7.12
N PHE A 46 12.06 -9.05 -6.02
CA PHE A 46 11.21 -8.07 -5.36
C PHE A 46 11.96 -6.82 -4.90
N ALA A 47 11.19 -5.73 -4.78
CA ALA A 47 11.66 -4.47 -4.23
C ALA A 47 11.03 -4.22 -2.85
N VAL A 48 11.74 -3.45 -2.02
CA VAL A 48 11.38 -3.21 -0.61
C VAL A 48 11.22 -1.71 -0.39
N LYS A 49 10.04 -1.25 0.01
CA LYS A 49 9.81 0.15 0.36
C LYS A 49 10.81 0.63 1.41
N ASP A 50 11.37 1.81 1.24
CA ASP A 50 12.46 2.32 2.07
C ASP A 50 12.04 2.85 3.45
N VAL A 51 11.02 2.24 4.02
CA VAL A 51 10.64 2.28 5.44
C VAL A 51 10.74 0.90 6.10
N ILE A 52 11.13 -0.14 5.33
CA ILE A 52 11.25 -1.53 5.75
C ILE A 52 12.72 -1.88 5.82
N ASP A 53 13.17 -2.39 6.94
CA ASP A 53 14.58 -2.69 7.19
C ASP A 53 15.09 -3.86 6.34
N VAL A 54 16.29 -3.67 5.79
CA VAL A 54 17.12 -4.69 5.16
C VAL A 54 18.49 -4.65 5.81
N ALA A 55 18.95 -5.76 6.36
CA ALA A 55 20.22 -5.84 7.08
C ALA A 55 21.41 -5.32 6.25
N GLY A 56 22.26 -4.52 6.88
CA GLY A 56 23.43 -3.92 6.23
C GLY A 56 23.14 -2.75 5.30
N VAL A 57 21.88 -2.35 5.15
CA VAL A 57 21.45 -1.27 4.25
C VAL A 57 20.75 -0.15 5.04
N PRO A 58 21.00 1.14 4.72
CA PRO A 58 20.25 2.23 5.31
C PRO A 58 18.74 2.15 5.01
N THR A 59 17.91 2.51 6.00
CA THR A 59 16.49 2.76 5.81
C THR A 59 16.26 4.27 5.96
N SER A 60 16.06 4.95 4.83
CA SER A 60 16.04 6.43 4.77
C SER A 60 14.66 7.04 4.96
N MET A 61 13.58 6.26 4.85
CA MET A 61 12.17 6.71 4.96
C MET A 61 11.83 7.86 4.01
N GLY A 62 12.54 7.99 2.87
CA GLY A 62 12.36 9.12 1.94
C GLY A 62 12.82 10.46 2.52
N SER A 63 13.66 10.48 3.54
CA SER A 63 14.02 11.64 4.36
C SER A 63 15.53 11.84 4.45
N ASN A 64 15.94 13.08 4.79
CA ASN A 64 17.29 13.41 5.25
C ASN A 64 17.42 13.32 6.78
N VAL A 65 16.36 13.04 7.51
CA VAL A 65 16.39 12.81 8.95
C VAL A 65 17.07 11.47 9.24
N THR A 66 18.02 11.48 10.15
CA THR A 66 18.70 10.26 10.58
C THR A 66 17.98 9.64 11.77
N VAL A 67 17.44 8.44 11.58
CA VAL A 67 16.79 7.68 12.65
C VAL A 67 17.80 6.72 13.27
N PRO A 68 18.00 6.74 14.61
CA PRO A 68 18.90 5.81 15.27
C PRO A 68 18.57 4.33 14.99
N GLY A 69 19.59 3.52 14.71
CA GLY A 69 19.45 2.09 14.47
C GLY A 69 19.10 1.69 13.03
N THR A 70 18.85 2.65 12.12
CA THR A 70 18.48 2.40 10.73
C THR A 70 19.56 2.77 9.70
N GLN A 71 20.78 3.12 10.16
CA GLN A 71 21.82 3.68 9.28
C GLN A 71 23.20 3.00 9.43
N PRO A 72 23.40 1.77 8.94
CA PRO A 72 22.45 0.81 8.35
C PRO A 72 21.63 0.03 9.40
N ALA A 73 20.54 -0.59 8.96
CA ALA A 73 19.78 -1.50 9.80
C ALA A 73 20.63 -2.74 10.17
N THR A 74 20.50 -3.21 11.40
CA THR A 74 21.28 -4.36 11.89
C THR A 74 20.67 -5.72 11.51
N THR A 75 19.35 -5.74 11.34
CA THR A 75 18.56 -6.93 10.97
C THR A 75 17.57 -6.58 9.88
N SER A 76 17.22 -7.54 9.05
CA SER A 76 16.09 -7.39 8.13
C SER A 76 14.76 -7.53 8.86
N ALA A 77 13.75 -6.83 8.38
CA ALA A 77 12.36 -7.08 8.80
C ALA A 77 11.99 -8.55 8.57
N PRO A 78 11.23 -9.21 9.49
CA PRO A 78 10.83 -10.60 9.36
C PRO A 78 10.19 -10.92 8.01
N LEU A 79 9.39 -9.99 7.47
CA LEU A 79 8.74 -10.15 6.16
C LEU A 79 9.77 -10.27 5.01
N VAL A 80 10.86 -9.50 5.05
CA VAL A 80 11.94 -9.59 4.06
C VAL A 80 12.68 -10.92 4.19
N THR A 81 12.97 -11.32 5.42
CA THR A 81 13.64 -12.60 5.71
C THR A 81 12.81 -13.78 5.21
N GLN A 82 11.51 -13.83 5.53
CA GLN A 82 10.61 -14.90 5.08
C GLN A 82 10.55 -14.99 3.54
N LEU A 83 10.41 -13.86 2.83
CA LEU A 83 10.40 -13.87 1.37
C LEU A 83 11.69 -14.41 0.77
N THR A 84 12.84 -14.08 1.37
CA THR A 84 14.14 -14.58 0.94
C THR A 84 14.27 -16.09 1.21
N GLU A 85 13.83 -16.58 2.37
CA GLU A 85 13.79 -18.01 2.71
C GLU A 85 12.86 -18.80 1.78
N LEU A 86 11.77 -18.18 1.31
CA LEU A 86 10.85 -18.75 0.30
C LEU A 86 11.43 -18.73 -1.13
N GLY A 87 12.63 -18.18 -1.30
CA GLY A 87 13.41 -18.20 -2.55
C GLY A 87 13.30 -16.96 -3.42
N ALA A 88 12.62 -15.92 -2.99
CA ALA A 88 12.58 -14.64 -3.71
C ALA A 88 13.87 -13.82 -3.48
N VAL A 89 14.23 -12.98 -4.45
CA VAL A 89 15.44 -12.16 -4.41
C VAL A 89 15.10 -10.68 -4.26
N ALA A 90 15.49 -10.07 -3.13
CA ALA A 90 15.39 -8.62 -2.94
C ALA A 90 16.44 -7.92 -3.80
N VAL A 91 16.04 -6.94 -4.63
CA VAL A 91 16.95 -6.29 -5.59
C VAL A 91 17.11 -4.79 -5.38
N ALA A 92 16.19 -4.13 -4.66
CA ALA A 92 16.26 -2.69 -4.42
C ALA A 92 15.45 -2.26 -3.18
N LYS A 93 15.91 -1.17 -2.53
CA LYS A 93 15.10 -0.32 -1.66
C LYS A 93 14.45 0.75 -2.53
N THR A 94 13.15 1.03 -2.32
CA THR A 94 12.40 1.92 -3.22
C THR A 94 12.14 3.28 -2.61
N ASN A 95 12.27 4.32 -3.43
CA ASN A 95 11.90 5.68 -3.07
C ASN A 95 10.42 5.76 -2.64
N CYS A 96 10.15 6.55 -1.61
CA CYS A 96 8.82 6.67 -1.02
C CYS A 96 8.58 8.10 -0.51
N GLN A 97 7.32 8.41 -0.26
CA GLN A 97 6.93 9.62 0.47
C GLN A 97 7.63 9.65 1.84
N GLU A 98 8.15 10.81 2.23
CA GLU A 98 8.86 10.99 3.50
C GLU A 98 8.02 10.48 4.68
N PHE A 99 8.61 9.54 5.46
CA PHE A 99 7.99 8.87 6.60
C PHE A 99 6.59 8.29 6.33
N SER A 100 6.32 7.88 5.10
CA SER A 100 4.99 7.41 4.67
C SER A 100 3.86 8.45 4.82
N HIS A 101 4.17 9.72 5.14
CA HIS A 101 3.18 10.74 5.50
C HIS A 101 2.69 11.56 4.30
N GLY A 102 1.97 10.92 3.40
CA GLY A 102 1.32 11.52 2.22
C GLY A 102 0.92 10.49 1.19
N ILE A 103 -0.02 10.85 0.33
CA ILE A 103 -0.70 9.92 -0.59
C ILE A 103 -0.38 10.15 -2.07
N LEU A 104 0.31 11.24 -2.42
CA LEU A 104 0.60 11.59 -3.81
C LEU A 104 1.99 11.17 -4.26
N GLY A 105 2.95 10.96 -3.33
CA GLY A 105 4.37 10.76 -3.65
C GLY A 105 5.10 12.08 -3.96
N ASP A 106 4.59 13.19 -3.44
CA ASP A 106 5.02 14.56 -3.73
C ASP A 106 6.15 15.08 -2.83
N ALA A 107 6.45 14.39 -1.73
CA ALA A 107 7.51 14.78 -0.79
C ALA A 107 8.43 13.60 -0.48
N SER A 108 9.64 13.67 -1.01
CA SER A 108 10.76 12.79 -0.71
C SER A 108 12.05 13.57 -0.82
N ALA A 109 13.02 13.30 0.05
CA ALA A 109 14.36 13.88 -0.05
C ALA A 109 15.08 13.50 -1.35
N PHE A 110 14.64 12.42 -1.99
CA PHE A 110 15.18 11.93 -3.27
C PHE A 110 14.41 12.45 -4.49
N GLY A 111 13.38 13.29 -4.28
CA GLY A 111 12.52 13.80 -5.36
C GLY A 111 11.36 12.86 -5.71
N ARG A 112 10.47 13.34 -6.59
CA ARG A 112 9.28 12.60 -7.06
C ARG A 112 9.68 11.38 -7.88
N VAL A 113 8.95 10.29 -7.69
CA VAL A 113 9.03 9.10 -8.57
C VAL A 113 8.23 9.38 -9.83
N VAL A 114 8.78 9.02 -10.99
CA VAL A 114 8.12 9.16 -12.28
C VAL A 114 7.09 8.06 -12.45
N ASN A 115 5.86 8.43 -12.83
CA ASN A 115 4.81 7.46 -13.11
C ASN A 115 5.14 6.68 -14.40
N PRO A 116 5.18 5.34 -14.38
CA PRO A 116 5.57 4.53 -15.55
C PRO A 116 4.51 4.52 -16.66
N VAL A 117 3.27 4.95 -16.37
CA VAL A 117 2.17 5.00 -17.34
C VAL A 117 2.23 6.31 -18.13
N ASP A 118 2.32 7.43 -17.40
CA ASP A 118 2.45 8.77 -17.94
C ASP A 118 3.23 9.65 -16.94
N PRO A 119 4.39 10.22 -17.34
CA PRO A 119 5.19 11.09 -16.47
C PRO A 119 4.47 12.34 -15.96
N ALA A 120 3.39 12.77 -16.62
CA ALA A 120 2.58 13.90 -16.17
C ALA A 120 1.68 13.57 -14.98
N LEU A 121 1.32 12.29 -14.79
CA LEU A 121 0.45 11.84 -13.72
C LEU A 121 1.19 11.72 -12.38
N CYS A 122 0.47 11.94 -11.28
CA CYS A 122 0.95 11.58 -9.95
C CYS A 122 1.19 10.06 -9.87
N THR A 123 2.31 9.67 -9.28
CA THR A 123 2.64 8.25 -9.09
C THR A 123 1.83 7.62 -7.97
N GLY A 124 1.19 8.47 -7.14
CA GLY A 124 0.60 8.02 -5.88
C GLY A 124 1.66 7.68 -4.84
N GLY A 125 1.24 7.62 -3.59
CA GLY A 125 2.11 7.37 -2.43
C GLY A 125 1.36 6.69 -1.29
N SER A 126 2.08 6.39 -0.24
CA SER A 126 3.49 6.68 0.02
C SER A 126 4.46 5.65 -0.61
N SER A 127 4.00 4.51 -1.14
CA SER A 127 4.86 3.45 -1.71
C SER A 127 5.10 3.66 -3.21
N SER A 128 5.45 4.88 -3.62
CA SER A 128 5.55 5.32 -5.03
C SER A 128 6.55 4.48 -5.84
N GLY A 129 7.76 4.30 -5.34
CA GLY A 129 8.81 3.55 -6.04
C GLY A 129 8.48 2.06 -6.16
N SER A 130 7.81 1.46 -5.15
CA SER A 130 7.37 0.06 -5.20
C SER A 130 6.38 -0.18 -6.33
N ALA A 131 5.33 0.65 -6.44
CA ALA A 131 4.35 0.57 -7.50
C ALA A 131 4.97 0.84 -8.88
N ALA A 132 5.83 1.87 -8.98
CA ALA A 132 6.47 2.25 -10.24
C ALA A 132 7.39 1.15 -10.79
N LEU A 133 8.19 0.47 -9.95
CA LEU A 133 9.06 -0.62 -10.39
C LEU A 133 8.27 -1.82 -10.89
N VAL A 134 7.16 -2.17 -10.23
CA VAL A 134 6.26 -3.23 -10.68
C VAL A 134 5.60 -2.84 -11.99
N GLY A 135 5.03 -1.63 -12.10
CA GLY A 135 4.36 -1.14 -13.31
C GLY A 135 5.31 -1.07 -14.51
N ALA A 136 6.57 -0.71 -14.27
CA ALA A 136 7.61 -0.70 -15.29
C ALA A 136 8.15 -2.10 -15.65
N GLY A 137 7.77 -3.15 -14.94
CA GLY A 137 8.28 -4.51 -15.14
C GLY A 137 9.74 -4.71 -14.73
N VAL A 138 10.25 -3.88 -13.83
CA VAL A 138 11.63 -3.97 -13.31
C VAL A 138 11.77 -5.09 -12.29
N VAL A 139 10.72 -5.32 -11.50
CA VAL A 139 10.63 -6.42 -10.52
C VAL A 139 9.30 -7.15 -10.70
N ASP A 140 9.26 -8.39 -10.23
CA ASP A 140 8.05 -9.23 -10.31
C ASP A 140 6.99 -8.74 -9.31
N PHE A 141 7.40 -8.42 -8.07
CA PHE A 141 6.53 -7.88 -7.03
C PHE A 141 7.27 -6.90 -6.12
N ALA A 142 6.57 -6.21 -5.23
CA ALA A 142 7.19 -5.31 -4.28
C ALA A 142 6.44 -5.30 -2.94
N LEU A 143 7.18 -4.97 -1.87
CA LEU A 143 6.65 -4.65 -0.56
C LEU A 143 6.35 -3.15 -0.45
N GLY A 144 5.23 -2.84 0.19
CA GLY A 144 4.85 -1.50 0.60
C GLY A 144 4.22 -1.48 1.99
N THR A 145 3.75 -0.31 2.40
CA THR A 145 2.95 -0.12 3.62
C THR A 145 1.70 0.69 3.29
N ASP A 146 0.62 0.41 3.99
CA ASP A 146 -0.69 1.05 3.79
C ASP A 146 -1.31 1.44 5.13
N THR A 147 -1.39 2.75 5.37
CA THR A 147 -1.97 3.36 6.57
C THR A 147 -3.29 4.08 6.24
N ALA A 148 -3.43 4.55 4.98
CA ALA A 148 -4.63 5.24 4.47
C ALA A 148 -4.85 4.99 2.96
N GLY A 149 -4.22 3.95 2.40
CA GLY A 149 -4.24 3.69 0.97
C GLY A 149 -2.85 3.66 0.31
N SER A 150 -1.77 3.70 1.10
CA SER A 150 -0.40 3.85 0.57
C SER A 150 0.16 2.62 -0.19
N VAL A 151 -0.59 1.56 -0.34
CA VAL A 151 -0.40 0.48 -1.33
C VAL A 151 -1.41 0.63 -2.46
N ARG A 152 -2.67 0.81 -2.13
CA ARG A 152 -3.79 0.79 -3.06
C ARG A 152 -3.80 1.99 -4.00
N VAL A 153 -3.52 3.18 -3.50
CA VAL A 153 -3.48 4.41 -4.32
C VAL A 153 -2.34 4.38 -5.34
N PRO A 154 -1.06 4.12 -4.97
CA PRO A 154 0.00 4.03 -5.98
C PRO A 154 -0.20 2.85 -6.94
N ALA A 155 -0.85 1.75 -6.52
CA ALA A 155 -1.25 0.68 -7.43
C ALA A 155 -2.23 1.18 -8.50
N ALA A 156 -3.24 1.95 -8.10
CA ALA A 156 -4.18 2.57 -9.04
C ALA A 156 -3.48 3.52 -10.01
N CYS A 157 -2.57 4.37 -9.51
CA CYS A 157 -1.84 5.34 -10.33
C CYS A 157 -0.88 4.69 -11.33
N CYS A 158 -0.25 3.57 -10.96
CA CYS A 158 0.73 2.85 -11.78
C CYS A 158 0.13 1.68 -12.56
N HIS A 159 -1.19 1.49 -12.52
CA HIS A 159 -1.96 0.42 -13.18
C HIS A 159 -1.43 -0.99 -12.87
N VAL A 160 -1.22 -1.26 -11.59
CA VAL A 160 -0.81 -2.56 -11.06
C VAL A 160 -1.79 -3.06 -10.00
N THR A 161 -1.68 -4.32 -9.61
CA THR A 161 -2.40 -4.86 -8.46
C THR A 161 -1.70 -4.45 -7.18
N GLY A 162 -2.46 -3.85 -6.24
CA GLY A 162 -2.02 -3.53 -4.89
C GLY A 162 -2.93 -4.17 -3.85
N PHE A 163 -2.35 -4.89 -2.90
CA PHE A 163 -3.09 -5.62 -1.89
C PHE A 163 -2.69 -5.15 -0.48
N LYS A 164 -3.68 -4.67 0.25
CA LYS A 164 -3.62 -4.44 1.70
C LYS A 164 -4.34 -5.60 2.38
N PRO A 165 -3.63 -6.50 3.08
CA PRO A 165 -4.27 -7.59 3.80
C PRO A 165 -5.09 -7.12 5.00
N THR A 166 -5.78 -8.03 5.64
CA THR A 166 -6.37 -7.83 6.97
C THR A 166 -5.32 -7.26 7.92
N PHE A 167 -5.70 -6.27 8.75
CA PHE A 167 -4.81 -5.72 9.77
C PHE A 167 -4.22 -6.85 10.63
N GLY A 168 -2.90 -6.86 10.76
CA GLY A 168 -2.16 -7.89 11.51
C GLY A 168 -1.93 -9.23 10.78
N ALA A 169 -2.41 -9.40 9.53
CA ALA A 169 -2.18 -10.65 8.78
C ALA A 169 -0.73 -10.84 8.33
N LEU A 170 0.02 -9.76 8.14
CA LEU A 170 1.46 -9.78 7.88
C LEU A 170 2.20 -9.05 9.01
N PRO A 171 3.43 -9.51 9.39
CA PRO A 171 4.21 -8.85 10.43
C PRO A 171 4.66 -7.45 10.01
N ILE A 172 4.69 -6.52 10.97
CA ILE A 172 5.15 -5.13 10.77
C ILE A 172 6.46 -4.84 11.54
N ASP A 173 7.05 -5.80 12.21
CA ASP A 173 8.34 -5.64 12.86
C ASP A 173 9.43 -5.25 11.84
N GLY A 174 10.31 -4.31 12.21
CA GLY A 174 11.31 -3.78 11.29
C GLY A 174 10.76 -2.86 10.19
N ILE A 175 9.53 -2.39 10.35
CA ILE A 175 8.90 -1.34 9.51
C ILE A 175 8.80 -0.06 10.34
N PHE A 176 9.32 1.06 9.81
CA PHE A 176 9.20 2.35 10.51
C PHE A 176 7.75 2.80 10.55
N PRO A 177 7.17 3.07 11.73
CA PRO A 177 5.75 3.31 11.88
C PRO A 177 5.34 4.73 11.46
N LEU A 178 4.13 4.87 10.93
CA LEU A 178 3.40 6.14 10.82
C LEU A 178 2.26 6.19 11.86
N SER A 179 1.43 5.17 11.92
CA SER A 179 0.31 5.04 12.85
C SER A 179 0.07 3.56 13.15
N PRO A 180 0.65 3.01 14.23
CA PRO A 180 0.59 1.59 14.56
C PRO A 180 -0.81 0.99 14.60
N THR A 181 -1.82 1.78 14.93
CA THR A 181 -3.23 1.35 14.89
C THR A 181 -3.73 1.02 13.48
N PHE A 182 -3.12 1.60 12.43
CA PHE A 182 -3.60 1.47 11.04
C PHE A 182 -2.55 0.92 10.08
N ASP A 183 -1.28 0.90 10.46
CA ASP A 183 -0.17 0.47 9.60
C ASP A 183 -0.31 -1.01 9.21
N THR A 184 -0.27 -1.28 7.92
CA THR A 184 -0.36 -2.62 7.37
C THR A 184 0.72 -2.80 6.30
N ALA A 185 1.49 -3.89 6.35
CA ALA A 185 2.35 -4.28 5.24
C ALA A 185 1.49 -4.75 4.07
N GLY A 186 1.89 -4.43 2.84
CA GLY A 186 1.13 -4.82 1.66
C GLY A 186 2.01 -5.17 0.47
N LEU A 187 1.37 -5.69 -0.56
CA LEU A 187 2.02 -6.30 -1.72
C LEU A 187 1.59 -5.59 -3.01
N PHE A 188 2.53 -5.52 -3.95
CA PHE A 188 2.30 -5.10 -5.32
C PHE A 188 2.75 -6.19 -6.28
N ALA A 189 1.96 -6.47 -7.32
CA ALA A 189 2.38 -7.21 -8.50
C ALA A 189 1.61 -6.70 -9.71
N ARG A 190 2.00 -7.10 -10.93
CA ARG A 190 1.23 -6.71 -12.11
C ARG A 190 -0.15 -7.36 -12.12
N GLU A 191 -0.20 -8.64 -11.73
CA GLU A 191 -1.42 -9.45 -11.76
C GLU A 191 -1.78 -9.95 -10.36
N PRO A 192 -3.08 -10.10 -10.04
CA PRO A 192 -3.53 -10.55 -8.73
C PRO A 192 -3.10 -11.98 -8.40
N GLU A 193 -2.89 -12.84 -9.39
CA GLU A 193 -2.39 -14.21 -9.22
C GLU A 193 -1.03 -14.25 -8.53
N LEU A 194 -0.12 -13.32 -8.89
CA LEU A 194 1.18 -13.27 -8.25
C LEU A 194 1.07 -12.75 -6.82
N VAL A 195 0.20 -11.77 -6.55
CA VAL A 195 -0.10 -11.31 -5.19
C VAL A 195 -0.64 -12.48 -4.35
N ALA A 196 -1.60 -13.24 -4.87
CA ALA A 196 -2.17 -14.41 -4.20
C ALA A 196 -1.11 -15.48 -3.89
N ARG A 197 -0.22 -15.76 -4.86
CA ARG A 197 0.89 -16.70 -4.68
C ARG A 197 1.86 -16.25 -3.59
N VAL A 198 2.25 -14.97 -3.57
CA VAL A 198 3.16 -14.42 -2.56
C VAL A 198 2.51 -14.43 -1.18
N PHE A 199 1.24 -14.00 -1.08
CA PHE A 199 0.50 -14.00 0.19
C PHE A 199 0.30 -15.42 0.73
N SER A 200 -0.09 -16.36 -0.12
CA SER A 200 -0.21 -17.79 0.25
C SER A 200 1.13 -18.36 0.76
N ALA A 201 2.23 -18.04 0.08
CA ALA A 201 3.56 -18.49 0.52
C ALA A 201 3.97 -17.93 1.87
N LEU A 202 3.63 -16.65 2.17
CA LEU A 202 3.93 -16.00 3.44
C LEU A 202 3.07 -16.52 4.60
N THR A 203 1.79 -16.82 4.35
CA THR A 203 0.82 -17.12 5.41
C THR A 203 0.47 -18.59 5.54
N GLY A 204 0.79 -19.39 4.52
CA GLY A 204 0.33 -20.78 4.41
C GLY A 204 -1.16 -20.92 4.08
N GLN A 205 -1.87 -19.82 3.83
CA GLN A 205 -3.28 -19.84 3.45
C GLN A 205 -3.40 -20.16 1.95
N GLU A 206 -4.02 -21.28 1.62
CA GLU A 206 -4.35 -21.60 0.23
C GLU A 206 -5.54 -20.77 -0.25
N ALA A 207 -5.45 -20.23 -1.45
CA ALA A 207 -6.56 -19.51 -2.08
C ALA A 207 -7.65 -20.51 -2.49
N PRO A 208 -8.88 -20.41 -1.95
CA PRO A 208 -9.99 -21.26 -2.37
C PRO A 208 -10.39 -20.90 -3.83
N PRO A 209 -11.16 -21.75 -4.52
CA PRO A 209 -11.78 -21.33 -5.77
C PRO A 209 -12.60 -20.06 -5.60
N ALA A 210 -12.59 -19.18 -6.59
CA ALA A 210 -13.44 -18.00 -6.57
C ALA A 210 -14.92 -18.42 -6.47
N PRO A 211 -15.76 -17.69 -5.71
CA PRO A 211 -17.17 -18.03 -5.59
C PRO A 211 -17.89 -17.81 -6.93
N ASP A 212 -18.75 -18.76 -7.33
CA ASP A 212 -19.49 -18.71 -8.60
C ASP A 212 -20.52 -17.56 -8.65
N HIS A 213 -21.16 -17.26 -7.52
CA HIS A 213 -22.21 -16.24 -7.39
C HIS A 213 -22.03 -15.41 -6.12
N PRO A 214 -20.99 -14.54 -6.05
CA PRO A 214 -20.77 -13.71 -4.88
C PRO A 214 -21.85 -12.62 -4.76
N ARG A 215 -22.29 -12.35 -3.54
CA ARG A 215 -23.15 -11.20 -3.25
C ARG A 215 -22.25 -9.96 -3.20
N ILE A 216 -22.49 -9.00 -4.08
CA ILE A 216 -21.67 -7.81 -4.20
C ILE A 216 -22.42 -6.60 -3.66
N GLY A 217 -21.77 -5.84 -2.77
CA GLY A 217 -22.15 -4.46 -2.46
C GLY A 217 -21.28 -3.48 -3.23
N PHE A 218 -21.78 -2.29 -3.55
CA PHE A 218 -20.94 -1.24 -4.10
C PHE A 218 -21.17 0.10 -3.40
N VAL A 219 -20.08 0.89 -3.28
CA VAL A 219 -20.11 2.29 -2.84
C VAL A 219 -19.48 3.13 -3.94
N ASP A 220 -20.27 3.98 -4.60
CA ASP A 220 -19.84 4.72 -5.78
C ASP A 220 -20.64 6.02 -5.93
N ALA A 221 -20.27 7.05 -5.18
CA ALA A 221 -20.99 8.34 -5.15
C ALA A 221 -21.03 9.05 -6.51
N ARG A 222 -20.07 8.79 -7.41
CA ARG A 222 -20.00 9.42 -8.74
C ARG A 222 -20.51 8.54 -9.88
N GLY A 223 -20.85 7.28 -9.63
CA GLY A 223 -21.25 6.32 -10.65
C GLY A 223 -20.12 5.92 -11.61
N THR A 224 -18.87 5.95 -11.13
CA THR A 224 -17.67 5.70 -11.93
C THR A 224 -17.46 4.22 -12.22
N ILE A 225 -17.93 3.31 -11.35
CA ILE A 225 -17.78 1.85 -11.51
C ILE A 225 -19.03 1.16 -12.07
N ARG A 226 -20.05 1.90 -12.50
CA ARG A 226 -21.30 1.33 -13.06
C ARG A 226 -21.05 0.39 -14.23
N ALA A 227 -20.01 0.62 -15.02
CA ALA A 227 -19.63 -0.26 -16.11
C ALA A 227 -19.17 -1.66 -15.62
N VAL A 228 -18.55 -1.72 -14.43
CA VAL A 228 -18.18 -2.97 -13.76
C VAL A 228 -19.38 -3.59 -13.06
N THR A 229 -20.15 -2.79 -12.32
CA THR A 229 -21.35 -3.26 -11.61
C THR A 229 -22.44 -3.74 -12.56
N GLY A 230 -22.52 -3.19 -13.78
CA GLY A 230 -23.39 -3.71 -14.84
C GLY A 230 -23.06 -5.12 -15.32
N LYS A 231 -21.86 -5.63 -15.02
CA LYS A 231 -21.43 -7.02 -15.25
C LYS A 231 -21.64 -7.91 -14.01
N LEU A 232 -21.99 -7.32 -12.87
CA LEU A 232 -22.24 -8.01 -11.61
C LEU A 232 -23.76 -8.01 -11.35
N PRO A 233 -24.49 -9.04 -11.81
CA PRO A 233 -25.93 -9.13 -11.56
C PRO A 233 -26.18 -9.17 -10.05
N ASP A 234 -27.26 -8.52 -9.62
CA ASP A 234 -27.72 -8.47 -8.22
C ASP A 234 -26.80 -7.70 -7.25
N ALA A 235 -25.97 -6.75 -7.74
CA ALA A 235 -25.16 -5.91 -6.87
C ALA A 235 -26.03 -4.91 -6.05
N HIS A 236 -25.78 -4.84 -4.74
CA HIS A 236 -26.50 -3.98 -3.79
C HIS A 236 -25.86 -2.60 -3.72
N ASP A 237 -26.66 -1.55 -3.86
CA ASP A 237 -26.20 -0.16 -3.66
C ASP A 237 -26.07 0.15 -2.17
N LEU A 238 -24.83 0.30 -1.71
CA LEU A 238 -24.46 0.67 -0.35
C LEU A 238 -23.95 2.12 -0.26
N THR A 239 -24.14 2.94 -1.31
CA THR A 239 -23.49 4.25 -1.41
C THR A 239 -23.83 5.16 -0.23
N THR A 240 -25.10 5.28 0.16
CA THR A 240 -25.49 6.17 1.27
C THR A 240 -24.86 5.75 2.60
N SER A 241 -25.00 4.49 3.00
CA SER A 241 -24.43 3.98 4.26
C SER A 241 -22.90 3.94 4.24
N GLY A 242 -22.31 3.66 3.06
CA GLY A 242 -20.86 3.67 2.87
C GLY A 242 -20.27 5.07 3.04
N GLU A 243 -20.85 6.09 2.44
CA GLU A 243 -20.40 7.48 2.58
C GLU A 243 -20.51 8.00 4.02
N GLU A 244 -21.55 7.62 4.75
CA GLU A 244 -21.68 7.94 6.18
C GLU A 244 -20.55 7.28 7.01
N LEU A 245 -20.26 6.02 6.74
CA LEU A 245 -19.16 5.29 7.38
C LEU A 245 -17.81 5.94 7.02
N PHE A 246 -17.58 6.31 5.76
CA PHE A 246 -16.33 6.93 5.29
C PHE A 246 -16.08 8.28 5.95
N THR A 247 -17.11 9.08 6.11
CA THR A 247 -17.04 10.37 6.80
C THR A 247 -16.61 10.20 8.27
N ARG A 248 -17.20 9.23 8.98
CA ARG A 248 -16.86 8.93 10.37
C ARG A 248 -15.42 8.38 10.48
N ALA A 249 -15.07 7.45 9.60
CA ALA A 249 -13.73 6.86 9.55
C ALA A 249 -12.66 7.92 9.31
N ALA A 250 -12.90 8.89 8.43
CA ALA A 250 -11.95 9.97 8.15
C ALA A 250 -11.64 10.83 9.39
N HIS A 251 -12.67 11.15 10.17
CA HIS A 251 -12.48 11.91 11.43
C HIS A 251 -11.70 11.11 12.47
N ILE A 252 -12.08 9.87 12.70
CA ILE A 252 -11.41 8.95 13.64
C ILE A 252 -9.94 8.77 13.26
N TYR A 253 -9.68 8.51 11.99
CA TYR A 253 -8.34 8.35 11.46
C TYR A 253 -7.47 9.58 11.73
N ASP A 254 -7.98 10.78 11.46
CA ASP A 254 -7.18 12.01 11.62
C ASP A 254 -6.71 12.20 13.05
N VAL A 255 -7.58 11.96 14.04
CA VAL A 255 -7.25 12.07 15.47
C VAL A 255 -6.20 11.01 15.86
N VAL A 256 -6.47 9.73 15.60
CA VAL A 256 -5.60 8.63 16.05
C VAL A 256 -4.23 8.72 15.36
N ARG A 257 -4.19 8.87 14.02
CA ARG A 257 -2.95 8.99 13.27
C ARG A 257 -2.12 10.20 13.70
N LYS A 258 -2.75 11.37 13.94
CA LYS A 258 -2.04 12.56 14.42
C LYS A 258 -1.33 12.27 15.73
N PHE A 259 -2.05 11.76 16.72
CA PHE A 259 -1.44 11.47 18.02
C PHE A 259 -0.28 10.48 17.90
N GLU A 260 -0.47 9.35 17.24
CA GLU A 260 0.55 8.32 17.10
C GLU A 260 1.77 8.81 16.33
N SER A 261 1.59 9.49 15.20
CA SER A 261 2.70 10.04 14.42
C SER A 261 3.46 11.12 15.18
N ALA A 262 2.79 11.96 15.99
CA ALA A 262 3.44 12.93 16.85
C ALA A 262 4.33 12.26 17.90
N GLN A 263 3.90 11.14 18.49
CA GLN A 263 4.73 10.40 19.45
C GLN A 263 6.01 9.85 18.80
N VAL A 264 5.91 9.29 17.59
CA VAL A 264 7.04 8.75 16.83
C VAL A 264 8.05 9.85 16.48
N HIS A 265 7.58 11.04 16.10
CA HIS A 265 8.42 12.10 15.54
C HIS A 265 8.86 13.18 16.51
N ARG A 266 8.33 13.22 17.74
CA ARG A 266 8.60 14.31 18.72
C ARG A 266 10.09 14.60 18.93
N ASP A 267 10.89 13.58 19.22
CA ASP A 267 12.31 13.74 19.49
C ASP A 267 13.13 14.03 18.23
N LEU A 268 12.72 13.46 17.09
CA LEU A 268 13.32 13.73 15.80
C LEU A 268 13.09 15.19 15.37
N MET A 269 11.88 15.72 15.55
CA MET A 269 11.58 17.14 15.28
C MET A 269 12.37 18.08 16.17
N ASN A 270 12.50 17.78 17.46
CA ASN A 270 13.26 18.60 18.40
C ASN A 270 14.74 18.75 18.01
N THR A 271 15.31 17.75 17.37
CA THR A 271 16.75 17.69 17.07
C THR A 271 17.08 17.89 15.59
N GLN A 272 16.17 17.57 14.68
CA GLN A 272 16.44 17.50 13.25
C GLN A 272 15.33 18.13 12.37
N ALA A 273 14.54 19.09 12.88
CA ALA A 273 13.45 19.74 12.12
C ALA A 273 13.90 20.23 10.73
N HIS A 274 15.12 20.74 10.62
CA HIS A 274 15.69 21.27 9.38
C HIS A 274 15.92 20.21 8.28
N ALA A 275 15.93 18.92 8.64
CA ALA A 275 16.17 17.81 7.72
C ALA A 275 14.88 17.26 7.09
N TYR A 276 13.70 17.60 7.64
CA TYR A 276 12.40 17.23 7.07
C TYR A 276 12.06 18.03 5.82
N GLN A 277 11.25 17.42 4.95
CA GLN A 277 10.55 18.17 3.91
C GLN A 277 9.55 19.12 4.56
N PRO A 278 9.51 20.43 4.21
CA PRO A 278 8.73 21.44 4.94
C PRO A 278 7.24 21.08 5.09
N GLN A 279 6.62 20.53 4.03
CA GLN A 279 5.21 20.13 4.06
C GLN A 279 4.94 18.89 4.91
N VAL A 280 5.95 18.06 5.17
CA VAL A 280 5.82 16.89 6.06
C VAL A 280 6.05 17.31 7.51
N LEU A 281 7.05 18.17 7.77
CA LEU A 281 7.26 18.77 9.08
C LEU A 281 5.98 19.46 9.60
N ALA A 282 5.38 20.32 8.78
CA ALA A 282 4.14 21.03 9.14
C ALA A 282 3.00 20.10 9.57
N LYS A 283 2.88 18.91 8.95
CA LYS A 283 1.89 17.91 9.36
C LYS A 283 2.19 17.28 10.71
N PHE A 284 3.47 17.04 11.02
CA PHE A 284 3.85 16.51 12.33
C PHE A 284 3.74 17.58 13.42
N GLU A 285 4.02 18.85 13.11
CA GLU A 285 3.78 19.96 14.02
C GLU A 285 2.28 20.13 14.34
N ASP A 286 1.40 20.05 13.31
CA ASP A 286 -0.05 20.04 13.50
C ASP A 286 -0.52 18.85 14.35
N ALA A 287 0.12 17.71 14.20
CA ALA A 287 -0.20 16.49 14.93
C ALA A 287 0.06 16.61 16.46
N LEU A 288 0.93 17.53 16.90
CA LEU A 288 1.20 17.79 18.33
C LEU A 288 0.00 18.39 19.09
N HIS A 289 -1.02 18.89 18.38
CA HIS A 289 -2.20 19.50 18.99
C HIS A 289 -3.24 18.49 19.49
N VAL A 290 -3.16 17.22 19.11
CA VAL A 290 -4.05 16.17 19.61
C VAL A 290 -3.56 15.69 20.96
N ASN A 291 -4.44 15.70 21.97
CA ASN A 291 -4.12 15.28 23.32
C ASN A 291 -4.48 13.79 23.57
N GLU A 292 -4.02 13.26 24.71
CA GLU A 292 -4.23 11.87 25.10
C GLU A 292 -5.73 11.49 25.24
N GLU A 293 -6.57 12.40 25.76
CA GLU A 293 -7.99 12.13 25.94
C GLU A 293 -8.70 11.96 24.59
N GLU A 294 -8.43 12.86 23.63
CA GLU A 294 -8.94 12.76 22.26
C GLU A 294 -8.48 11.45 21.58
N TYR A 295 -7.22 11.08 21.78
CA TYR A 295 -6.67 9.83 21.27
C TYR A 295 -7.40 8.59 21.82
N GLN A 296 -7.59 8.53 23.14
CA GLN A 296 -8.29 7.41 23.77
C GLN A 296 -9.76 7.32 23.35
N GLN A 297 -10.43 8.46 23.16
CA GLN A 297 -11.77 8.52 22.57
C GLN A 297 -11.75 8.02 21.12
N GLY A 298 -10.76 8.43 20.33
CA GLY A 298 -10.57 7.95 18.96
C GLY A 298 -10.40 6.42 18.88
N LEU A 299 -9.58 5.84 19.77
CA LEU A 299 -9.41 4.37 19.84
C LEU A 299 -10.70 3.63 20.23
N ALA A 300 -11.53 4.21 21.10
CA ALA A 300 -12.83 3.67 21.39
C ALA A 300 -13.75 3.70 20.16
N GLN A 301 -13.78 4.82 19.44
CA GLN A 301 -14.57 4.97 18.22
C GLN A 301 -14.08 4.04 17.08
N VAL A 302 -12.78 3.72 16.99
CA VAL A 302 -12.27 2.69 16.06
C VAL A 302 -12.94 1.36 16.33
N ARG A 303 -13.00 0.89 17.59
CA ARG A 303 -13.61 -0.39 17.95
C ARG A 303 -15.12 -0.42 17.65
N ASP A 304 -15.82 0.65 18.04
CA ASP A 304 -17.26 0.77 17.78
C ASP A 304 -17.55 0.72 16.28
N LEU A 305 -16.75 1.43 15.47
CA LEU A 305 -16.91 1.45 14.02
C LEU A 305 -16.58 0.10 13.37
N GLN A 306 -15.59 -0.63 13.87
CA GLN A 306 -15.24 -1.98 13.40
C GLN A 306 -16.38 -2.97 13.63
N GLU A 307 -17.03 -2.94 14.80
CA GLU A 307 -18.16 -3.79 15.13
C GLU A 307 -19.38 -3.47 14.26
N GLU A 308 -19.74 -2.18 14.16
CA GLU A 308 -20.89 -1.72 13.36
C GLU A 308 -20.69 -2.03 11.87
N ALA A 309 -19.53 -1.71 11.33
CA ALA A 309 -19.26 -1.89 9.91
C ALA A 309 -19.29 -3.36 9.48
N ALA A 310 -18.88 -4.29 10.34
CA ALA A 310 -18.85 -5.71 10.03
C ALA A 310 -20.25 -6.29 9.72
N GLU A 311 -21.33 -5.65 10.19
CA GLU A 311 -22.71 -6.10 9.94
C GLU A 311 -23.07 -6.09 8.45
N VAL A 312 -22.40 -5.27 7.62
CA VAL A 312 -22.65 -5.22 6.17
C VAL A 312 -22.43 -6.58 5.51
N PHE A 313 -21.47 -7.37 6.01
CA PHE A 313 -21.15 -8.69 5.47
C PHE A 313 -22.20 -9.77 5.80
N ALA A 314 -23.25 -9.47 6.55
CA ALA A 314 -24.42 -10.33 6.62
C ALA A 314 -25.18 -10.37 5.27
N SER A 315 -25.10 -9.29 4.47
CA SER A 315 -25.83 -9.14 3.21
C SER A 315 -24.97 -9.30 1.96
N VAL A 316 -23.64 -9.04 2.06
CA VAL A 316 -22.70 -9.11 0.92
C VAL A 316 -21.47 -9.92 1.28
N ASP A 317 -20.79 -10.46 0.28
CA ASP A 317 -19.53 -11.19 0.41
C ASP A 317 -18.34 -10.28 0.11
N PHE A 318 -18.52 -9.34 -0.84
CA PHE A 318 -17.52 -8.33 -1.22
C PHE A 318 -18.15 -6.96 -1.40
N ILE A 319 -17.34 -5.93 -1.15
CA ILE A 319 -17.70 -4.55 -1.44
C ILE A 319 -16.78 -4.04 -2.54
N VAL A 320 -17.33 -3.39 -3.55
CA VAL A 320 -16.60 -2.78 -4.67
C VAL A 320 -16.71 -1.27 -4.59
N THR A 321 -15.57 -0.58 -4.72
CA THR A 321 -15.51 0.89 -4.77
C THR A 321 -14.58 1.34 -5.89
N PRO A 322 -14.62 2.61 -6.33
CA PRO A 322 -13.47 3.19 -7.02
C PRO A 322 -12.20 3.07 -6.16
N ALA A 323 -11.04 3.02 -6.78
CA ALA A 323 -9.77 3.05 -6.03
C ALA A 323 -9.44 4.48 -5.54
N VAL A 324 -9.80 5.49 -6.33
CA VAL A 324 -9.69 6.93 -6.02
C VAL A 324 -10.98 7.66 -6.45
N ASP A 325 -11.29 8.80 -5.83
CA ASP A 325 -12.48 9.57 -6.15
C ASP A 325 -12.22 10.53 -7.33
N GLY A 326 -12.42 10.03 -8.54
CA GLY A 326 -12.27 10.77 -9.78
C GLY A 326 -11.12 10.28 -10.65
N PRO A 327 -10.77 11.03 -11.72
CA PRO A 327 -9.67 10.68 -12.61
C PRO A 327 -8.32 10.82 -11.91
N LEU A 328 -7.30 10.13 -12.44
CA LEU A 328 -5.92 10.31 -11.98
C LEU A 328 -5.45 11.74 -12.26
N ALA A 329 -4.93 12.40 -11.23
CA ALA A 329 -4.48 13.78 -11.32
C ALA A 329 -3.07 13.89 -11.91
N THR A 330 -2.85 14.92 -12.71
CA THR A 330 -1.49 15.35 -13.07
C THR A 330 -0.81 16.04 -11.89
N TRP A 331 0.52 16.16 -11.96
CA TRP A 331 1.28 16.91 -10.96
C TRP A 331 0.85 18.38 -10.90
N GLU A 332 0.51 18.99 -12.05
CA GLU A 332 0.00 20.37 -12.10
C GLU A 332 -1.31 20.53 -11.35
N GLN A 333 -2.23 19.58 -11.51
CA GLN A 333 -3.49 19.56 -10.76
C GLN A 333 -3.26 19.36 -9.27
N ALA A 334 -2.41 18.40 -8.90
CA ALA A 334 -2.12 18.09 -7.50
C ALA A 334 -1.38 19.24 -6.76
N ASP A 335 -0.55 19.99 -7.46
CA ASP A 335 0.17 21.15 -6.91
C ASP A 335 -0.77 22.37 -6.76
N SER A 336 -1.82 22.48 -7.58
CA SER A 336 -2.77 23.60 -7.57
C SER A 336 -4.05 23.35 -6.74
N ASP A 337 -4.47 22.09 -6.57
CA ASP A 337 -5.70 21.71 -5.86
C ASP A 337 -5.41 20.82 -4.65
N PRO A 338 -5.52 21.34 -3.42
CA PRO A 338 -5.37 20.54 -2.21
C PRO A 338 -6.42 19.41 -2.07
N GLY A 339 -7.56 19.51 -2.73
CA GLY A 339 -8.65 18.53 -2.71
C GLY A 339 -8.26 17.18 -3.30
N VAL A 340 -7.26 17.15 -4.20
CA VAL A 340 -6.75 15.92 -4.82
C VAL A 340 -6.30 14.90 -3.77
N ARG A 341 -5.68 15.34 -2.67
CA ARG A 341 -5.26 14.44 -1.57
C ARG A 341 -6.44 13.75 -0.90
N GLY A 342 -7.51 14.51 -0.64
CA GLY A 342 -8.75 13.97 -0.06
C GLY A 342 -9.41 12.97 -1.00
N ALA A 343 -9.51 13.30 -2.29
CA ALA A 343 -10.07 12.44 -3.31
C ALA A 343 -9.31 11.09 -3.42
N TYR A 344 -7.98 11.11 -3.26
CA TYR A 344 -7.16 9.89 -3.32
C TYR A 344 -7.31 8.99 -2.08
N MET A 345 -7.65 9.54 -0.92
CA MET A 345 -7.85 8.78 0.31
C MET A 345 -9.29 8.32 0.53
N HIS A 346 -10.25 8.95 -0.13
CA HIS A 346 -11.69 8.81 0.15
C HIS A 346 -12.15 7.34 0.23
N TYR A 347 -11.82 6.54 -0.78
CA TYR A 347 -12.22 5.14 -0.85
C TYR A 347 -11.21 4.17 -0.22
N SER A 348 -10.03 4.61 0.18
CA SER A 348 -9.01 3.72 0.73
C SER A 348 -8.88 3.79 2.25
N GLN A 349 -8.84 4.99 2.82
CA GLN A 349 -8.64 5.24 4.25
C GLN A 349 -9.65 4.53 5.17
N PRO A 350 -10.96 4.46 4.89
CA PRO A 350 -11.91 3.81 5.76
C PRO A 350 -11.58 2.35 6.06
N PHE A 351 -11.04 1.65 5.08
CA PHE A 351 -10.68 0.23 5.21
C PHE A 351 -9.38 -0.02 6.00
N ASN A 352 -8.62 1.03 6.32
CA ASN A 352 -7.57 0.96 7.34
C ASN A 352 -8.18 1.06 8.75
N VAL A 353 -9.14 1.98 8.93
CA VAL A 353 -9.80 2.17 10.24
C VAL A 353 -10.54 0.91 10.68
N VAL A 354 -11.27 0.29 9.76
CA VAL A 354 -11.98 -0.97 10.06
C VAL A 354 -11.09 -2.22 9.95
N GLY A 355 -9.83 -2.09 9.46
CA GLY A 355 -8.86 -3.19 9.41
C GLY A 355 -9.13 -4.24 8.32
N TRP A 356 -10.01 -3.96 7.35
CA TRP A 356 -10.45 -4.93 6.34
C TRP A 356 -9.46 -5.11 5.21
N PRO A 357 -9.33 -6.34 4.65
CA PRO A 357 -8.48 -6.59 3.50
C PRO A 357 -9.07 -5.94 2.25
N ALA A 358 -8.20 -5.37 1.42
CA ALA A 358 -8.60 -4.70 0.19
C ALA A 358 -7.57 -4.91 -0.92
N VAL A 359 -8.04 -5.15 -2.13
CA VAL A 359 -7.22 -5.28 -3.32
C VAL A 359 -7.67 -4.27 -4.38
N VAL A 360 -6.71 -3.61 -5.02
CA VAL A 360 -6.93 -2.67 -6.11
C VAL A 360 -6.27 -3.21 -7.37
N GLY A 361 -6.94 -3.03 -8.51
CA GLY A 361 -6.37 -3.36 -9.80
C GLY A 361 -7.07 -2.68 -10.97
N PRO A 362 -6.41 -2.58 -12.15
CA PRO A 362 -6.92 -1.88 -13.33
C PRO A 362 -7.89 -2.78 -14.16
N TRP A 363 -8.93 -3.30 -13.52
CA TRP A 363 -9.81 -4.31 -14.11
C TRP A 363 -10.94 -3.70 -14.93
N HIS A 364 -10.81 -3.74 -16.28
CA HIS A 364 -11.86 -3.60 -17.29
C HIS A 364 -12.62 -2.28 -17.39
N THR A 365 -12.11 -1.18 -16.86
CA THR A 365 -12.68 0.15 -17.05
C THR A 365 -11.62 1.14 -17.53
N THR A 366 -12.05 2.10 -18.36
CA THR A 366 -11.23 3.25 -18.76
C THR A 366 -11.97 4.54 -18.39
N ASP A 367 -11.22 5.56 -17.98
CA ASP A 367 -11.76 6.89 -17.78
C ASP A 367 -11.99 7.62 -19.12
N SER A 368 -12.51 8.86 -19.04
CA SER A 368 -12.77 9.69 -20.22
C SER A 368 -11.51 10.09 -21.01
N ALA A 369 -10.33 9.97 -20.40
CA ALA A 369 -9.04 10.22 -21.04
C ALA A 369 -8.41 8.93 -21.64
N GLY A 370 -9.06 7.78 -21.45
CA GLY A 370 -8.61 6.48 -21.97
C GLY A 370 -7.64 5.74 -21.06
N TYR A 371 -7.37 6.25 -19.84
CA TYR A 371 -6.57 5.54 -18.84
C TYR A 371 -7.42 4.45 -18.17
N PRO A 372 -6.84 3.24 -17.89
CA PRO A 372 -7.53 2.24 -17.10
C PRO A 372 -7.93 2.80 -15.74
N GLN A 373 -9.23 2.69 -15.41
CA GLN A 373 -9.70 2.98 -14.06
C GLN A 373 -9.48 1.77 -13.18
N SER A 374 -8.86 2.00 -12.03
CA SER A 374 -8.71 0.97 -11.03
C SER A 374 -9.92 0.94 -10.11
N ILE A 375 -10.37 -0.27 -9.82
CA ILE A 375 -11.38 -0.51 -8.78
C ILE A 375 -10.74 -1.17 -7.57
N GLN A 376 -11.39 -0.99 -6.43
CA GLN A 376 -11.05 -1.65 -5.18
C GLN A 376 -12.11 -2.69 -4.84
N VAL A 377 -11.66 -3.88 -4.46
CA VAL A 377 -12.52 -4.93 -3.89
C VAL A 377 -12.10 -5.15 -2.44
N VAL A 378 -13.08 -5.25 -1.57
CA VAL A 378 -12.92 -5.36 -0.11
C VAL A 378 -13.69 -6.58 0.39
N ALA A 379 -13.13 -7.28 1.37
CA ALA A 379 -13.78 -8.42 2.01
C ALA A 379 -13.82 -8.28 3.54
N HIS A 380 -14.54 -9.19 4.19
CA HIS A 380 -14.53 -9.32 5.65
C HIS A 380 -13.12 -9.63 6.17
N PRO A 381 -12.72 -9.11 7.34
CA PRO A 381 -11.45 -9.48 7.99
C PRO A 381 -11.21 -10.99 8.03
N GLY A 382 -9.99 -11.41 7.69
CA GLY A 382 -9.61 -12.81 7.62
C GLY A 382 -10.02 -13.55 6.35
N LYS A 383 -10.68 -12.86 5.39
CA LYS A 383 -11.06 -13.38 4.07
C LYS A 383 -10.09 -12.98 2.97
N ASP A 384 -8.83 -12.86 3.32
CA ASP A 384 -7.75 -12.42 2.43
C ASP A 384 -7.59 -13.34 1.21
N ALA A 385 -7.56 -14.65 1.44
CA ALA A 385 -7.39 -15.63 0.37
C ALA A 385 -8.59 -15.69 -0.57
N GLU A 386 -9.82 -15.61 -0.04
CA GLU A 386 -11.06 -15.53 -0.82
C GLU A 386 -11.11 -14.25 -1.66
N LEU A 387 -10.68 -13.12 -1.07
CA LEU A 387 -10.60 -11.83 -1.78
C LEU A 387 -9.64 -11.91 -2.98
N LEU A 388 -8.45 -12.47 -2.77
CA LEU A 388 -7.46 -12.62 -3.84
C LEU A 388 -7.92 -13.58 -4.93
N SER A 389 -8.63 -14.66 -4.58
CA SER A 389 -9.25 -15.57 -5.55
C SER A 389 -10.31 -14.86 -6.39
N PHE A 390 -11.17 -14.06 -5.77
CA PHE A 390 -12.18 -13.29 -6.48
C PHE A 390 -11.53 -12.23 -7.40
N ALA A 391 -10.50 -11.52 -6.93
CA ALA A 391 -9.76 -10.55 -7.72
C ALA A 391 -9.10 -11.20 -8.96
N THR A 392 -8.53 -12.40 -8.80
CA THR A 392 -7.94 -13.19 -9.88
C THR A 392 -8.99 -13.57 -10.93
N ALA A 393 -10.16 -14.05 -10.51
CA ALA A 393 -11.27 -14.38 -11.40
C ALA A 393 -11.79 -13.14 -12.14
N LEU A 394 -11.88 -12.00 -11.43
CA LEU A 394 -12.31 -10.73 -12.01
C LEU A 394 -11.34 -10.24 -13.08
N ALA A 395 -10.02 -10.35 -12.87
CA ALA A 395 -9.01 -10.00 -13.85
C ALA A 395 -9.06 -10.90 -15.10
N GLY A 396 -9.30 -12.22 -14.93
CA GLY A 396 -9.37 -13.20 -16.01
C GLY A 396 -10.65 -13.13 -16.87
N SER A 397 -11.73 -12.52 -16.37
CA SER A 397 -13.02 -12.46 -17.08
C SER A 397 -13.09 -11.44 -18.23
N GLY A 398 -12.01 -10.77 -18.55
CA GLY A 398 -11.92 -9.67 -19.53
C GLY A 398 -11.28 -10.01 -20.87
N ASN A 399 -10.94 -11.27 -21.13
CA ASN A 399 -10.39 -11.73 -22.41
C ASN A 399 -11.48 -12.32 -23.31
#